data_ff132d0333cf68b570c097d9dbdd3576
#
_entry.id   ff132d0333cf68b570c097d9dbdd3576
#
_cell.length_a   1.000
_cell.length_b   1.000
_cell.length_c   1.000
_cell.angle_alpha   90.00
_cell.angle_beta   90.00
_cell.angle_gamma   90.00
#
_symmetry.space_group_name_H-M   'P 1'
#
loop_
_entity.id
_entity.type
_entity.pdbx_description
1 polymer ?
#
loop_
_entity_poly.entity_id
_entity_poly.type
_entity_poly.pdbx_seq_one_letter_code
_entity_poly.pdbx_strand_id
1 'polypeptide(L)'
;LAADIAGMMAKQRAEFDSWTWVWGAHARSLYKHLPDAHGERHPYLHHIAALRRVAPEIPTGAIGYITDPNECETALSDGTADLVFLGRPLITDPAFPKKCEEGREADIRYCVSCNTCWRSIIDGAGLACDNNPRVGSADEHDWQ
;
A
#
# COMPACT_ATOMS: atom_id res chain seq x y z
N LEU A 1 -17.53 13.97 8.01
CA LEU A 1 -16.17 13.47 7.80
C LEU A 1 -15.62 13.84 6.41
N ALA A 2 -16.31 13.44 5.29
CA ALA A 2 -15.80 13.77 3.94
C ALA A 2 -15.74 15.29 3.70
N ALA A 3 -16.75 16.05 4.12
CA ALA A 3 -16.77 17.51 4.01
C ALA A 3 -15.67 18.18 4.86
N ASP A 4 -15.37 17.64 6.03
CA ASP A 4 -14.34 18.18 6.93
C ASP A 4 -12.93 17.93 6.34
N ILE A 5 -12.73 16.75 5.76
CA ILE A 5 -11.48 16.40 5.05
C ILE A 5 -11.33 17.28 3.81
N ALA A 6 -12.40 17.47 3.04
CA ALA A 6 -12.41 18.38 1.90
C ALA A 6 -12.00 19.80 2.28
N GLY A 7 -12.52 20.31 3.40
CA GLY A 7 -12.16 21.63 3.93
C GLY A 7 -10.69 21.72 4.35
N MET A 8 -10.13 20.67 4.92
CA MET A 8 -8.69 20.58 5.24
C MET A 8 -7.85 20.55 3.98
N MET A 9 -8.19 19.69 3.01
CA MET A 9 -7.47 19.56 1.74
C MET A 9 -7.46 20.91 0.99
N ALA A 10 -8.59 21.59 0.91
CA ALA A 10 -8.69 22.89 0.25
C ALA A 10 -7.78 23.96 0.88
N LYS A 11 -7.55 23.91 2.19
CA LYS A 11 -6.65 24.84 2.89
C LYS A 11 -5.17 24.54 2.67
N GLN A 12 -4.83 23.29 2.43
CA GLN A 12 -3.43 22.81 2.32
C GLN A 12 -3.03 22.47 0.88
N ARG A 13 -3.89 22.74 -0.07
CA ARG A 13 -3.79 22.39 -1.48
C ARG A 13 -2.46 22.76 -2.15
N ALA A 14 -1.87 23.90 -1.76
CA ALA A 14 -0.62 24.39 -2.31
C ALA A 14 0.64 23.72 -1.73
N GLU A 15 0.50 22.85 -0.74
CA GLU A 15 1.60 22.32 0.06
C GLU A 15 1.88 20.83 -0.24
N PHE A 16 1.03 20.16 -1.03
CA PHE A 16 1.12 18.71 -1.25
C PHE A 16 1.02 18.34 -2.73
N ASP A 17 1.88 17.42 -3.16
CA ASP A 17 1.91 16.89 -4.53
C ASP A 17 0.93 15.71 -4.71
N SER A 18 0.60 14.99 -3.65
CA SER A 18 -0.32 13.85 -3.69
C SER A 18 -0.92 13.55 -2.32
N TRP A 19 -2.04 12.81 -2.32
CA TRP A 19 -2.75 12.39 -1.12
C TRP A 19 -3.02 10.91 -1.11
N THR A 20 -3.02 10.33 0.09
CA THR A 20 -3.54 8.99 0.33
C THR A 20 -4.32 8.95 1.64
N TRP A 21 -5.15 7.92 1.79
CA TRP A 21 -5.92 7.70 3.01
C TRP A 21 -5.48 6.42 3.70
N VAL A 22 -5.20 6.53 4.99
CA VAL A 22 -4.92 5.40 5.86
C VAL A 22 -5.79 5.51 7.10
N TRP A 23 -6.32 4.39 7.56
CA TRP A 23 -7.15 4.34 8.76
C TRP A 23 -6.40 3.61 9.89
N GLY A 24 -6.74 3.97 11.12
CA GLY A 24 -6.23 3.30 12.30
C GLY A 24 -5.13 4.07 13.01
N ALA A 25 -4.85 3.66 14.21
CA ALA A 25 -3.81 4.19 15.06
C ALA A 25 -3.04 3.04 15.72
N HIS A 26 -1.80 3.31 16.07
CA HIS A 26 -0.84 2.31 16.52
C HIS A 26 -1.32 1.47 17.73
N ALA A 27 -2.12 2.02 18.63
CA ALA A 27 -2.52 1.29 19.83
C ALA A 27 -3.78 0.42 19.63
N ARG A 28 -4.96 1.06 19.68
CA ARG A 28 -6.25 0.32 19.77
C ARG A 28 -6.81 -0.14 18.43
N SER A 29 -6.34 0.44 17.32
CA SER A 29 -6.87 0.18 15.99
C SER A 29 -5.77 -0.18 14.98
N LEU A 30 -4.67 -0.75 15.45
CA LEU A 30 -3.55 -1.18 14.59
C LEU A 30 -4.01 -2.15 13.49
N TYR A 31 -4.96 -3.04 13.79
CA TYR A 31 -5.56 -3.96 12.81
C TYR A 31 -6.22 -3.24 11.63
N LYS A 32 -6.70 -2.00 11.84
CA LYS A 32 -7.22 -1.17 10.74
C LYS A 32 -6.12 -0.49 9.93
N HIS A 33 -4.96 -0.25 10.57
CA HIS A 33 -3.79 0.34 9.91
C HIS A 33 -3.00 -0.70 9.09
N LEU A 34 -3.06 -1.96 9.52
CA LEU A 34 -2.38 -3.09 8.91
C LEU A 34 -3.42 -4.11 8.42
N PRO A 35 -4.20 -3.79 7.38
CA PRO A 35 -5.19 -4.72 6.89
C PRO A 35 -4.53 -6.02 6.40
N ASP A 36 -5.16 -7.14 6.72
CA ASP A 36 -4.69 -8.49 6.42
C ASP A 36 -5.84 -9.42 6.04
N ALA A 37 -5.54 -10.72 5.92
CA ALA A 37 -6.51 -11.72 5.49
C ALA A 37 -7.70 -11.94 6.45
N HIS A 38 -7.69 -11.37 7.66
CA HIS A 38 -8.78 -11.44 8.63
C HIS A 38 -9.81 -10.31 8.46
N GLY A 39 -9.50 -9.32 7.62
CA GLY A 39 -10.33 -8.16 7.37
C GLY A 39 -10.80 -8.03 5.93
N GLU A 40 -11.40 -6.88 5.65
CA GLU A 40 -11.82 -6.51 4.31
C GLU A 40 -10.62 -6.30 3.38
N ARG A 41 -10.75 -6.74 2.13
CA ARG A 41 -9.80 -6.41 1.06
C ARG A 41 -9.93 -4.94 0.70
N HIS A 42 -8.80 -4.27 0.49
CA HIS A 42 -8.73 -2.87 0.04
C HIS A 42 -9.59 -1.89 0.87
N PRO A 43 -9.50 -1.91 2.22
CA PRO A 43 -10.46 -1.22 3.08
C PRO A 43 -10.43 0.30 2.92
N TYR A 44 -9.44 0.85 2.22
CA TYR A 44 -9.27 2.30 2.06
C TYR A 44 -9.72 2.84 0.70
N LEU A 45 -9.90 2.00 -0.31
CA LEU A 45 -10.15 2.47 -1.69
C LEU A 45 -11.40 3.34 -1.81
N HIS A 46 -12.47 3.01 -1.10
CA HIS A 46 -13.69 3.82 -1.11
C HIS A 46 -13.48 5.21 -0.49
N HIS A 47 -12.60 5.35 0.50
CA HIS A 47 -12.23 6.65 1.07
C HIS A 47 -11.35 7.43 0.09
N ILE A 48 -10.40 6.79 -0.57
CA ILE A 48 -9.52 7.39 -1.57
C ILE A 48 -10.35 7.90 -2.75
N ALA A 49 -11.29 7.10 -3.26
CA ALA A 49 -12.23 7.52 -4.30
C ALA A 49 -13.10 8.71 -3.85
N ALA A 50 -13.46 8.79 -2.57
CA ALA A 50 -14.20 9.93 -2.03
C ALA A 50 -13.33 11.19 -1.97
N LEU A 51 -12.06 11.09 -1.60
CA LEU A 51 -11.10 12.20 -1.61
C LEU A 51 -10.90 12.73 -3.03
N ARG A 52 -10.68 11.84 -3.99
CA ARG A 52 -10.51 12.20 -5.40
C ARG A 52 -11.69 12.98 -5.96
N ARG A 53 -12.92 12.61 -5.60
CA ARG A 53 -14.12 13.38 -6.01
C ARG A 53 -14.19 14.80 -5.47
N VAL A 54 -13.58 15.01 -4.30
CA VAL A 54 -13.61 16.32 -3.62
C VAL A 54 -12.48 17.24 -4.10
N ALA A 55 -11.34 16.68 -4.43
CA ALA A 55 -10.16 17.42 -4.89
C ALA A 55 -9.53 16.70 -6.10
N PRO A 56 -10.22 16.72 -7.27
CA PRO A 56 -9.80 15.95 -8.44
C PRO A 56 -8.49 16.42 -9.06
N GLU A 57 -8.02 17.59 -8.70
CA GLU A 57 -6.75 18.16 -9.17
C GLU A 57 -5.54 17.72 -8.35
N ILE A 58 -5.75 17.06 -7.19
CA ILE A 58 -4.66 16.53 -6.38
C ILE A 58 -4.54 15.02 -6.64
N PRO A 59 -3.41 14.54 -7.15
CA PRO A 59 -3.21 13.11 -7.34
C PRO A 59 -3.44 12.31 -6.06
N THR A 60 -4.23 11.25 -6.16
CA THR A 60 -4.53 10.36 -5.04
C THR A 60 -3.83 9.02 -5.19
N GLY A 61 -3.33 8.48 -4.07
CA GLY A 61 -2.65 7.21 -4.03
C GLY A 61 -3.47 6.10 -3.38
N ALA A 62 -3.64 4.98 -4.06
CA ALA A 62 -4.23 3.76 -3.50
C ALA A 62 -3.23 3.06 -2.59
N ILE A 63 -3.68 2.67 -1.41
CA ILE A 63 -2.90 1.94 -0.41
C ILE A 63 -3.82 1.02 0.40
N GLY A 64 -3.27 0.00 1.01
CA GLY A 64 -3.96 -0.84 1.98
C GLY A 64 -4.44 -2.16 1.41
N TYR A 65 -3.66 -3.21 1.67
CA TYR A 65 -3.93 -4.59 1.29
C TYR A 65 -4.06 -4.79 -0.24
N ILE A 66 -3.29 -4.02 -1.01
CA ILE A 66 -3.05 -4.23 -2.44
C ILE A 66 -1.80 -5.10 -2.53
N THR A 67 -1.91 -6.29 -3.11
CA THR A 67 -0.83 -7.29 -3.13
C THR A 67 -0.61 -7.94 -4.50
N ASP A 68 -1.46 -7.65 -5.46
CA ASP A 68 -1.48 -8.25 -6.79
C ASP A 68 -1.43 -7.16 -7.88
N PRO A 69 -0.72 -7.37 -9.01
CA PRO A 69 -0.68 -6.42 -10.13
C PRO A 69 -2.07 -6.05 -10.67
N ASN A 70 -3.00 -7.01 -10.75
CA ASN A 70 -4.35 -6.72 -11.24
C ASN A 70 -5.14 -5.81 -10.29
N GLU A 71 -4.86 -5.88 -8.98
CA GLU A 71 -5.44 -4.95 -7.99
C GLU A 71 -4.90 -3.54 -8.18
N CYS A 72 -3.60 -3.42 -8.49
CA CYS A 72 -2.97 -2.14 -8.83
C CYS A 72 -3.59 -1.55 -10.08
N GLU A 73 -3.66 -2.34 -11.16
CA GLU A 73 -4.22 -1.92 -12.45
C GLU A 73 -5.70 -1.54 -12.32
N THR A 74 -6.47 -2.29 -11.56
CA THR A 74 -7.88 -1.98 -11.30
C THR A 74 -8.04 -0.62 -10.62
N ALA A 75 -7.26 -0.35 -9.58
CA ALA A 75 -7.33 0.92 -8.84
C ALA A 75 -6.97 2.13 -9.72
N LEU A 76 -6.09 1.95 -10.71
CA LEU A 76 -5.71 2.98 -11.67
C LEU A 76 -6.74 3.14 -12.79
N SER A 77 -7.13 2.03 -13.43
CA SER A 77 -7.98 2.04 -14.62
C SER A 77 -9.44 2.41 -14.34
N ASP A 78 -9.98 2.08 -13.16
CA ASP A 78 -11.33 2.47 -12.75
C ASP A 78 -11.39 3.92 -12.24
N GLY A 79 -10.25 4.60 -12.17
CA GLY A 79 -10.15 5.99 -11.73
C GLY A 79 -10.29 6.17 -10.22
N THR A 80 -10.11 5.12 -9.42
CA THR A 80 -10.10 5.24 -7.95
C THR A 80 -8.89 6.03 -7.47
N ALA A 81 -7.74 5.84 -8.09
CA ALA A 81 -6.49 6.52 -7.72
C ALA A 81 -5.64 6.83 -8.97
N ASP A 82 -4.65 7.71 -8.80
CA ASP A 82 -3.66 8.07 -9.82
C ASP A 82 -2.33 7.33 -9.60
N LEU A 83 -2.09 6.88 -8.37
CA LEU A 83 -0.87 6.21 -7.93
C LEU A 83 -1.22 5.01 -7.07
N VAL A 84 -0.30 4.03 -6.98
CA VAL A 84 -0.41 2.91 -6.05
C VAL A 84 0.81 2.90 -5.12
N PHE A 85 0.57 2.82 -3.82
CA PHE A 85 1.60 2.71 -2.80
C PHE A 85 1.70 1.27 -2.29
N LEU A 86 2.83 0.64 -2.54
CA LEU A 86 3.13 -0.72 -2.14
C LEU A 86 4.16 -0.73 -1.01
N GLY A 87 3.79 -1.24 0.15
CA GLY A 87 4.70 -1.46 1.26
C GLY A 87 5.13 -2.92 1.36
N ARG A 88 4.30 -3.74 2.00
CA ARG A 88 4.59 -5.18 2.20
C ARG A 88 4.87 -5.97 0.92
N PRO A 89 4.22 -5.72 -0.23
CA PRO A 89 4.60 -6.37 -1.48
C PRO A 89 6.06 -6.13 -1.87
N LEU A 90 6.60 -4.92 -1.69
CA LEU A 90 8.00 -4.61 -1.98
C LEU A 90 8.98 -5.19 -0.95
N ILE A 91 8.54 -5.44 0.28
CA ILE A 91 9.32 -6.23 1.26
C ILE A 91 9.42 -7.68 0.80
N THR A 92 8.34 -8.22 0.23
CA THR A 92 8.27 -9.61 -0.22
C THR A 92 9.02 -9.80 -1.55
N ASP A 93 8.83 -8.87 -2.48
CA ASP A 93 9.49 -8.86 -3.79
C ASP A 93 9.90 -7.45 -4.19
N PRO A 94 11.15 -7.03 -3.96
CA PRO A 94 11.63 -5.72 -4.37
C PRO A 94 11.55 -5.46 -5.88
N ALA A 95 11.54 -6.52 -6.68
CA ALA A 95 11.44 -6.45 -8.14
C ALA A 95 9.98 -6.45 -8.66
N PHE A 96 8.99 -6.39 -7.77
CA PHE A 96 7.57 -6.42 -8.14
C PHE A 96 7.22 -5.46 -9.30
N PRO A 97 7.55 -4.15 -9.26
CA PRO A 97 7.21 -3.25 -10.36
C PRO A 97 7.91 -3.62 -11.67
N LYS A 98 9.19 -4.01 -11.59
CA LYS A 98 9.96 -4.42 -12.75
C LYS A 98 9.38 -5.67 -13.41
N LYS A 99 8.98 -6.66 -12.62
CA LYS A 99 8.34 -7.87 -13.12
C LYS A 99 7.01 -7.58 -13.80
N CYS A 100 6.22 -6.65 -13.27
CA CYS A 100 5.00 -6.17 -13.93
C CYS A 100 5.32 -5.51 -15.28
N GLU A 101 6.31 -4.62 -15.33
CA GLU A 101 6.72 -3.94 -16.56
C GLU A 101 7.20 -4.91 -17.65
N GLU A 102 7.85 -6.01 -17.23
CA GLU A 102 8.39 -7.04 -18.12
C GLU A 102 7.39 -8.15 -18.47
N GLY A 103 6.16 -8.11 -17.97
CA GLY A 103 5.14 -9.16 -18.18
C GLY A 103 5.49 -10.49 -17.50
N ARG A 104 6.17 -10.43 -16.36
CA ARG A 104 6.62 -11.58 -15.56
C ARG A 104 5.88 -11.69 -14.24
N GLU A 105 4.59 -11.42 -14.21
CA GLU A 105 3.77 -11.46 -12.99
C GLU A 105 3.77 -12.84 -12.33
N ALA A 106 3.94 -13.92 -13.12
CA ALA A 106 4.05 -15.28 -12.61
C ALA A 106 5.30 -15.52 -11.75
N ASP A 107 6.32 -14.67 -11.88
CA ASP A 107 7.57 -14.74 -11.12
C ASP A 107 7.51 -13.93 -9.81
N ILE A 108 6.43 -13.21 -9.56
CA ILE A 108 6.28 -12.38 -8.36
C ILE A 108 6.10 -13.25 -7.12
N ARG A 109 6.87 -12.95 -6.08
CA ARG A 109 6.63 -13.46 -4.73
C ARG A 109 5.57 -12.62 -4.06
N TYR A 110 4.37 -13.14 -3.98
CA TYR A 110 3.23 -12.39 -3.46
C TYR A 110 3.27 -12.25 -1.93
N CYS A 111 2.93 -11.07 -1.45
CA CYS A 111 2.71 -10.84 -0.03
C CYS A 111 1.42 -11.53 0.43
N VAL A 112 1.54 -12.45 1.38
CA VAL A 112 0.40 -13.17 1.98
C VAL A 112 -0.22 -12.44 3.17
N SER A 113 0.24 -11.22 3.44
CA SER A 113 -0.26 -10.36 4.53
C SER A 113 -0.26 -11.00 5.92
N CYS A 114 0.73 -11.87 6.20
CA CYS A 114 0.92 -12.54 7.48
C CYS A 114 1.35 -11.60 8.62
N ASN A 115 1.81 -10.38 8.29
CA ASN A 115 2.32 -9.37 9.23
C ASN A 115 3.60 -9.76 10.01
N THR A 116 4.32 -10.81 9.61
CA THR A 116 5.61 -11.18 10.20
C THR A 116 6.62 -10.03 10.18
N CYS A 117 6.64 -9.24 9.09
CA CYS A 117 7.50 -8.05 8.99
C CYS A 117 7.21 -7.00 10.07
N TRP A 118 5.95 -6.79 10.43
CA TRP A 118 5.58 -5.92 11.53
C TRP A 118 5.94 -6.51 12.89
N ARG A 119 5.67 -7.79 13.07
CA ARG A 119 5.97 -8.49 14.32
C ARG A 119 7.47 -8.43 14.63
N SER A 120 8.31 -8.75 13.66
CA SER A 120 9.78 -8.74 13.83
C SER A 120 10.32 -7.36 14.21
N ILE A 121 9.78 -6.29 13.61
CA ILE A 121 10.17 -4.90 13.95
C ILE A 121 9.74 -4.55 15.39
N ILE A 122 8.52 -4.89 15.79
CA ILE A 122 8.01 -4.63 17.15
C ILE A 122 8.85 -5.37 18.19
N ASP A 123 9.26 -6.59 17.90
CA ASP A 123 10.10 -7.41 18.78
C ASP A 123 11.59 -6.99 18.76
N GLY A 124 11.96 -5.99 17.97
CA GLY A 124 13.35 -5.51 17.85
C GLY A 124 14.29 -6.50 17.10
N ALA A 125 13.73 -7.47 16.37
CA ALA A 125 14.50 -8.50 15.67
C ALA A 125 14.99 -8.08 14.28
N GLY A 126 14.68 -6.88 13.84
CA GLY A 126 14.91 -6.43 12.46
C GLY A 126 13.80 -6.86 11.51
N LEU A 127 13.92 -6.47 10.25
CA LEU A 127 12.91 -6.79 9.24
C LEU A 127 12.98 -8.26 8.83
N ALA A 128 11.85 -8.96 8.86
CA ALA A 128 11.71 -10.33 8.40
C ALA A 128 10.49 -10.50 7.49
N CYS A 129 10.52 -11.46 6.59
CA CYS A 129 9.40 -11.78 5.71
C CYS A 129 9.34 -13.30 5.46
N ASP A 130 8.18 -13.92 5.63
CA ASP A 130 8.02 -15.37 5.44
C ASP A 130 8.24 -15.80 3.99
N ASN A 131 7.91 -14.94 3.02
CA ASN A 131 8.07 -15.20 1.59
C ASN A 131 9.34 -14.57 0.97
N ASN A 132 10.15 -13.86 1.78
CA ASN A 132 11.43 -13.32 1.34
C ASN A 132 12.50 -13.59 2.40
N PRO A 133 13.16 -14.74 2.36
CA PRO A 133 14.17 -15.10 3.37
C PRO A 133 15.45 -14.25 3.30
N ARG A 134 15.60 -13.43 2.25
CA ARG A 134 16.73 -12.50 2.07
C ARG A 134 16.44 -11.04 2.36
N VAL A 135 15.26 -10.75 2.88
CA VAL A 135 14.88 -9.35 3.20
C VAL A 135 15.95 -8.67 4.05
N GLY A 136 16.45 -7.53 3.58
CA GLY A 136 17.52 -6.78 4.22
C GLY A 136 18.93 -7.37 4.08
N SER A 137 19.11 -8.45 3.33
CA SER A 137 20.44 -9.00 3.02
C SER A 137 21.12 -8.17 1.95
N ALA A 138 22.46 -8.10 1.98
CA ALA A 138 23.24 -7.32 1.01
C ALA A 138 23.07 -7.79 -0.45
N ASP A 139 22.69 -9.03 -0.65
CA ASP A 139 22.46 -9.68 -1.95
C ASP A 139 20.98 -9.88 -2.30
N GLU A 140 20.08 -9.17 -1.60
CA GLU A 140 18.64 -9.28 -1.84
C GLU A 140 18.26 -8.96 -3.29
N HIS A 141 18.94 -7.98 -3.91
CA HIS A 141 18.72 -7.55 -5.28
C HIS A 141 19.13 -8.61 -6.33
N ASP A 142 19.98 -9.56 -5.99
CA ASP A 142 20.43 -10.61 -6.92
C ASP A 142 19.36 -11.70 -7.18
N TRP A 143 18.22 -11.58 -6.53
CA TRP A 143 17.07 -12.49 -6.65
C TRP A 143 16.01 -12.03 -7.66
N GLN A 144 16.34 -11.10 -8.49
CA GLN A 144 15.45 -10.49 -9.47
C GLN A 144 15.33 -11.30 -10.76
#